data_1df13b6dee700e4d5227691f56992b7c
#
_entry.id   1df13b6dee700e4d5227691f56992b7c
#
_cell.length_a   1.000
_cell.length_b   1.000
_cell.length_c   1.000
_cell.angle_alpha   90.00
_cell.angle_beta   90.00
_cell.angle_gamma   90.00
#
_symmetry.space_group_name_H-M   'P 1'
#
loop_
_entity.id
_entity.type
_entity.pdbx_description
1 polymer ?
#
loop_
_entity_poly.entity_id
_entity_poly.type
_entity_poly.pdbx_seq_one_letter_code
_entity_poly.pdbx_strand_id
1 'polypeptide(L)'
;MVLAASFVLTAGCGNTSQKTEKKSSGDATVTEYKAGDYVTLGKYKGVTVTLTKSYKADDAAVKDYEDTLITNAGGFTKDSSQTTVQKDSIVNVDYKGMKDGVAFDGGTASDVTIDVANNQDASSGSGYIDGFTDGLVGAKVGEAVDSKVTFPDDYQSAELAGQEVTFEFKVNYICKKLTADSVDDDFLKKNFHVDSKDAFSDYAKKKLEENNESEKTSDTRQLVMDAVNKNSKVKSFPKGLIAERTQNLKKQYMTQNGITQDQWKDFLEQNGTTEEKFDEQVKKTVENNVTTELIFTAIADKENIKPDESGFKSYVSNLMSSAGSSDENSLYKQYGTSASSGKTYLQMIYRVNKALEFCVDNATVKEK
;
A
#
# COMPACT_ATOMS: atom_id res chain seq x y z
N MET A 1 2.31 11.60 -4.22
CA MET A 1 1.77 10.29 -4.62
C MET A 1 1.96 10.15 -6.13
N VAL A 2 2.90 9.34 -6.55
CA VAL A 2 3.04 8.94 -7.96
C VAL A 2 1.82 8.06 -8.25
N LEU A 3 1.23 8.14 -9.45
CA LEU A 3 0.23 7.17 -9.96
C LEU A 3 0.91 5.78 -10.10
N ALA A 4 1.37 5.24 -8.99
CA ALA A 4 1.84 3.87 -8.88
C ALA A 4 0.68 3.06 -8.32
N ALA A 5 -0.06 2.41 -9.21
CA ALA A 5 -1.04 1.42 -8.82
C ALA A 5 -0.31 0.23 -8.20
N SER A 6 -0.42 0.08 -6.88
CA SER A 6 -0.04 -1.17 -6.22
C SER A 6 -1.03 -2.24 -6.67
N PHE A 7 -0.59 -3.15 -7.51
CA PHE A 7 -1.39 -4.28 -7.97
C PHE A 7 -1.21 -5.46 -7.02
N VAL A 8 -2.29 -5.86 -6.38
CA VAL A 8 -2.41 -7.18 -5.74
C VAL A 8 -3.11 -8.08 -6.75
N LEU A 9 -2.41 -9.09 -7.25
CA LEU A 9 -3.00 -10.17 -8.04
C LEU A 9 -3.84 -11.04 -7.10
N THR A 10 -5.15 -10.81 -7.05
CA THR A 10 -6.06 -11.77 -6.45
C THR A 10 -6.40 -12.84 -7.49
N ALA A 11 -6.00 -14.07 -7.23
CA ALA A 11 -6.39 -15.24 -8.01
C ALA A 11 -7.91 -15.46 -7.90
N GLY A 12 -8.66 -15.00 -8.89
CA GLY A 12 -10.10 -15.24 -9.04
C GLY A 12 -10.34 -16.34 -10.08
N CYS A 13 -10.69 -17.55 -9.65
CA CYS A 13 -11.21 -18.59 -10.53
C CYS A 13 -12.57 -18.20 -11.10
N GLY A 14 -12.65 -17.96 -12.39
CA GLY A 14 -13.89 -17.78 -13.14
C GLY A 14 -13.74 -18.31 -14.56
N ASN A 15 -14.30 -19.49 -14.80
CA ASN A 15 -14.27 -20.21 -16.06
C ASN A 15 -15.34 -19.64 -17.01
N THR A 16 -14.93 -19.02 -18.13
CA THR A 16 -15.80 -18.88 -19.32
C THR A 16 -14.95 -18.81 -20.59
N SER A 17 -15.11 -19.84 -21.42
CA SER A 17 -14.50 -19.96 -22.74
C SER A 17 -15.14 -19.00 -23.74
N GLN A 18 -14.37 -18.06 -24.27
CA GLN A 18 -14.68 -17.38 -25.53
C GLN A 18 -13.44 -17.33 -26.42
N LYS A 19 -13.64 -17.78 -27.65
CA LYS A 19 -12.69 -17.79 -28.75
C LYS A 19 -12.29 -16.36 -29.09
N THR A 20 -11.03 -16.02 -29.02
CA THR A 20 -10.49 -14.72 -29.42
C THR A 20 -9.48 -14.88 -30.55
N GLU A 21 -9.62 -14.05 -31.56
CA GLU A 21 -8.71 -13.92 -32.70
C GLU A 21 -7.37 -13.33 -32.26
N LYS A 22 -6.28 -13.96 -32.76
CA LYS A 22 -4.91 -13.46 -32.61
C LYS A 22 -4.75 -12.07 -33.22
N LYS A 23 -4.58 -11.04 -32.38
CA LYS A 23 -3.96 -9.79 -32.79
C LYS A 23 -2.52 -9.77 -32.25
N SER A 24 -1.58 -9.75 -33.19
CA SER A 24 -0.16 -9.58 -32.93
C SER A 24 0.11 -8.26 -32.17
N SER A 25 0.99 -8.30 -31.19
CA SER A 25 1.61 -7.13 -30.56
C SER A 25 2.38 -6.32 -31.61
N GLY A 26 1.72 -5.32 -32.20
CA GLY A 26 2.38 -4.35 -33.07
C GLY A 26 3.24 -3.41 -32.23
N ASP A 27 4.40 -3.02 -32.78
CA ASP A 27 5.30 -2.02 -32.22
C ASP A 27 4.53 -0.85 -31.60
N ALA A 28 4.67 -0.69 -30.26
CA ALA A 28 4.01 0.35 -29.50
C ALA A 28 4.76 1.69 -29.64
N THR A 29 4.84 2.21 -30.85
CA THR A 29 5.42 3.53 -31.08
C THR A 29 4.28 4.56 -31.03
N VAL A 30 4.26 5.33 -29.95
CA VAL A 30 3.32 6.46 -29.81
C VAL A 30 3.78 7.57 -30.74
N THR A 31 2.91 7.96 -31.68
CA THR A 31 3.13 9.17 -32.47
C THR A 31 2.86 10.40 -31.62
N GLU A 32 3.64 11.48 -31.83
CA GLU A 32 3.43 12.76 -31.15
C GLU A 32 1.94 13.19 -31.30
N TYR A 33 1.31 13.56 -30.20
CA TYR A 33 -0.10 13.93 -30.16
C TYR A 33 -0.32 15.17 -29.29
N LYS A 34 -1.43 15.88 -29.55
CA LYS A 34 -1.91 16.96 -28.68
C LYS A 34 -3.09 16.43 -27.85
N ALA A 35 -2.98 16.42 -26.53
CA ALA A 35 -4.01 15.87 -25.67
C ALA A 35 -5.39 16.51 -25.90
N GLY A 36 -5.46 17.81 -26.22
CA GLY A 36 -6.70 18.54 -26.51
C GLY A 36 -7.49 17.99 -27.70
N ASP A 37 -6.85 17.28 -28.65
CA ASP A 37 -7.55 16.68 -29.78
C ASP A 37 -8.40 15.46 -29.34
N TYR A 38 -7.97 14.80 -28.28
CA TYR A 38 -8.56 13.56 -27.74
C TYR A 38 -9.51 13.81 -26.58
N VAL A 39 -9.51 15.01 -25.98
CA VAL A 39 -10.28 15.34 -24.78
C VAL A 39 -11.26 16.48 -25.01
N THR A 40 -12.45 16.36 -24.45
CA THR A 40 -13.34 17.50 -24.23
C THR A 40 -13.31 17.83 -22.73
N LEU A 41 -12.66 18.93 -22.36
CA LEU A 41 -12.58 19.37 -20.98
C LEU A 41 -13.93 19.93 -20.51
N GLY A 42 -14.41 19.40 -19.39
CA GLY A 42 -15.52 19.96 -18.65
C GLY A 42 -15.08 21.01 -17.61
N LYS A 43 -15.85 21.15 -16.54
CA LYS A 43 -15.50 22.04 -15.43
C LYS A 43 -14.34 21.46 -14.64
N TYR A 44 -13.17 22.10 -14.67
CA TYR A 44 -11.97 21.73 -13.89
C TYR A 44 -11.53 22.83 -12.93
N LYS A 45 -11.94 24.11 -13.13
CA LYS A 45 -11.80 25.20 -12.16
C LYS A 45 -13.05 25.36 -11.33
N GLY A 46 -12.89 25.61 -10.04
CA GLY A 46 -14.01 25.82 -9.12
C GLY A 46 -14.89 24.59 -8.95
N VAL A 47 -14.32 23.37 -9.10
CA VAL A 47 -15.03 22.14 -8.71
C VAL A 47 -15.29 22.17 -7.21
N THR A 48 -16.43 21.64 -6.78
CA THR A 48 -16.75 21.52 -5.35
C THR A 48 -16.62 20.07 -4.95
N VAL A 49 -15.83 19.80 -3.91
CA VAL A 49 -15.64 18.47 -3.33
C VAL A 49 -15.96 18.50 -1.85
N THR A 50 -16.33 17.38 -1.27
CA THR A 50 -16.68 17.27 0.15
C THR A 50 -15.89 16.15 0.80
N LEU A 51 -15.07 16.51 1.78
CA LEU A 51 -14.37 15.55 2.64
C LEU A 51 -15.41 14.90 3.58
N THR A 52 -15.38 13.57 3.68
CA THR A 52 -16.40 12.79 4.39
C THR A 52 -16.03 12.44 5.82
N LYS A 53 -14.75 12.58 6.19
CA LYS A 53 -14.24 12.33 7.53
C LYS A 53 -13.73 13.61 8.18
N SER A 54 -13.59 13.60 9.52
CA SER A 54 -12.94 14.67 10.29
C SER A 54 -11.41 14.47 10.24
N TYR A 55 -10.69 15.59 10.13
CA TYR A 55 -9.22 15.66 10.24
C TYR A 55 -8.81 16.51 11.45
N LYS A 56 -9.67 16.59 12.46
CA LYS A 56 -9.39 17.36 13.68
C LYS A 56 -8.63 16.49 14.67
N ALA A 57 -7.63 17.07 15.31
CA ALA A 57 -6.94 16.50 16.45
C ALA A 57 -7.57 17.05 17.73
N ASP A 58 -8.86 16.74 17.97
CA ASP A 58 -9.50 17.04 19.23
C ASP A 58 -9.02 16.11 20.35
N ASP A 59 -9.35 16.41 21.60
CA ASP A 59 -8.82 15.69 22.77
C ASP A 59 -9.13 14.19 22.73
N ALA A 60 -10.30 13.80 22.19
CA ALA A 60 -10.65 12.38 22.04
C ALA A 60 -9.78 11.69 20.99
N ALA A 61 -9.61 12.31 19.82
CA ALA A 61 -8.75 11.79 18.76
C ALA A 61 -7.28 11.72 19.18
N VAL A 62 -6.80 12.69 19.96
CA VAL A 62 -5.44 12.67 20.52
C VAL A 62 -5.29 11.50 21.46
N LYS A 63 -6.24 11.28 22.38
CA LYS A 63 -6.19 10.16 23.34
C LYS A 63 -6.22 8.79 22.63
N ASP A 64 -7.06 8.62 21.65
CA ASP A 64 -7.12 7.38 20.82
C ASP A 64 -5.79 7.15 20.07
N TYR A 65 -5.17 8.23 19.61
CA TYR A 65 -3.88 8.15 18.93
C TYR A 65 -2.72 7.86 19.89
N GLU A 66 -2.74 8.42 21.11
CA GLU A 66 -1.81 8.08 22.18
C GLU A 66 -1.85 6.58 22.49
N ASP A 67 -3.04 6.01 22.68
CA ASP A 67 -3.23 4.58 22.93
C ASP A 67 -2.75 3.72 21.75
N THR A 68 -2.92 4.20 20.52
CA THR A 68 -2.39 3.56 19.31
C THR A 68 -0.85 3.58 19.29
N LEU A 69 -0.23 4.71 19.59
CA LEU A 69 1.22 4.84 19.66
C LEU A 69 1.82 3.93 20.73
N ILE A 70 1.20 3.89 21.90
CA ILE A 70 1.63 3.02 23.02
C ILE A 70 1.53 1.53 22.59
N THR A 71 0.41 1.12 21.99
CA THR A 71 0.22 -0.25 21.49
C THR A 71 1.28 -0.63 20.47
N ASN A 72 1.54 0.24 19.48
CA ASN A 72 2.54 0.01 18.43
C ASN A 72 3.98 -0.02 18.97
N ALA A 73 4.23 0.61 20.11
CA ALA A 73 5.50 0.55 20.81
C ALA A 73 5.63 -0.68 21.74
N GLY A 74 4.71 -1.62 21.69
CA GLY A 74 4.71 -2.81 22.54
C GLY A 74 4.21 -2.53 23.97
N GLY A 75 3.30 -1.58 24.13
CA GLY A 75 2.70 -1.18 25.40
C GLY A 75 1.74 -2.21 25.97
N PHE A 76 2.27 -3.35 26.37
CA PHE A 76 1.52 -4.42 27.02
C PHE A 76 2.12 -4.73 28.39
N THR A 77 1.27 -5.09 29.33
CA THR A 77 1.69 -5.52 30.67
C THR A 77 0.95 -6.78 31.07
N LYS A 78 1.57 -7.58 31.96
CA LYS A 78 0.97 -8.81 32.47
C LYS A 78 -0.33 -8.52 33.19
N ASP A 79 -1.39 -9.26 32.82
CA ASP A 79 -2.64 -9.30 33.57
C ASP A 79 -2.63 -10.52 34.50
N SER A 80 -2.33 -10.29 35.79
CA SER A 80 -2.30 -11.35 36.81
C SER A 80 -3.70 -11.79 37.26
N SER A 81 -4.75 -11.14 36.84
CA SER A 81 -6.14 -11.49 37.16
C SER A 81 -6.68 -12.63 36.29
N GLN A 82 -6.04 -12.88 35.16
CA GLN A 82 -6.45 -13.91 34.19
C GLN A 82 -5.43 -15.04 34.15
N THR A 83 -5.92 -16.27 34.07
CA THR A 83 -5.09 -17.49 34.03
C THR A 83 -5.45 -18.42 32.85
N THR A 84 -6.53 -18.10 32.13
CA THR A 84 -7.03 -18.89 30.99
C THR A 84 -7.27 -17.95 29.79
N VAL A 85 -6.70 -18.29 28.65
CA VAL A 85 -6.81 -17.53 27.42
C VAL A 85 -8.25 -17.55 26.91
N GLN A 86 -8.83 -16.39 26.71
CA GLN A 86 -10.14 -16.19 26.09
C GLN A 86 -9.96 -15.86 24.60
N LYS A 87 -11.06 -15.90 23.85
CA LYS A 87 -11.04 -15.61 22.40
C LYS A 87 -10.53 -14.20 22.08
N ASP A 88 -10.76 -13.24 22.95
CA ASP A 88 -10.38 -11.83 22.83
C ASP A 88 -9.11 -11.48 23.62
N SER A 89 -8.38 -12.48 24.12
CA SER A 89 -7.15 -12.26 24.87
C SER A 89 -6.02 -11.77 23.99
N ILE A 90 -5.18 -10.93 24.59
CA ILE A 90 -3.82 -10.69 24.14
C ILE A 90 -2.90 -11.50 25.03
N VAL A 91 -2.00 -12.28 24.46
CA VAL A 91 -1.16 -13.23 25.18
C VAL A 91 0.31 -13.04 24.83
N ASN A 92 1.18 -13.22 25.81
CA ASN A 92 2.61 -13.37 25.58
C ASN A 92 2.94 -14.87 25.56
N VAL A 93 3.61 -15.30 24.50
CA VAL A 93 3.90 -16.70 24.26
C VAL A 93 5.33 -16.93 23.74
N ASP A 94 5.83 -18.14 23.97
CA ASP A 94 6.88 -18.74 23.14
C ASP A 94 6.21 -19.74 22.21
N TYR A 95 6.70 -19.91 20.98
CA TYR A 95 6.20 -20.93 20.09
C TYR A 95 7.29 -21.60 19.27
N LYS A 96 7.00 -22.84 18.86
CA LYS A 96 7.89 -23.66 18.03
C LYS A 96 7.07 -24.39 16.97
N GLY A 97 7.32 -24.09 15.69
CA GLY A 97 6.72 -24.78 14.55
C GLY A 97 7.46 -26.07 14.23
N MET A 98 6.69 -27.14 14.03
CA MET A 98 7.20 -28.47 13.73
C MET A 98 6.43 -29.08 12.55
N LYS A 99 7.20 -29.69 11.62
CA LYS A 99 6.65 -30.55 10.55
C LYS A 99 7.12 -31.97 10.84
N ASP A 100 6.18 -32.90 10.94
CA ASP A 100 6.47 -34.33 11.28
C ASP A 100 7.30 -34.46 12.56
N GLY A 101 7.09 -33.59 13.54
CA GLY A 101 7.81 -33.58 14.82
C GLY A 101 9.21 -32.94 14.77
N VAL A 102 9.64 -32.42 13.63
CA VAL A 102 10.93 -31.74 13.43
C VAL A 102 10.73 -30.25 13.29
N ALA A 103 11.44 -29.44 14.09
CA ALA A 103 11.37 -27.99 13.97
C ALA A 103 11.88 -27.51 12.61
N PHE A 104 11.22 -26.51 12.03
CA PHE A 104 11.63 -25.89 10.77
C PHE A 104 12.15 -24.47 10.98
N ASP A 105 12.98 -23.99 10.05
CA ASP A 105 13.58 -22.67 10.11
C ASP A 105 12.52 -21.58 10.00
N GLY A 106 12.63 -20.54 10.84
CA GLY A 106 11.66 -19.43 10.91
C GLY A 106 10.38 -19.78 11.67
N GLY A 107 10.19 -21.02 12.14
CA GLY A 107 9.01 -21.45 12.89
C GLY A 107 9.07 -21.21 14.39
N THR A 108 10.18 -20.67 14.93
CA THR A 108 10.37 -20.54 16.38
C THR A 108 10.55 -19.07 16.77
N ALA A 109 9.82 -18.64 17.80
CA ALA A 109 10.03 -17.34 18.43
C ALA A 109 9.71 -17.40 19.94
N SER A 110 10.23 -16.44 20.69
CA SER A 110 10.01 -16.31 22.13
C SER A 110 9.64 -14.89 22.47
N ASP A 111 8.90 -14.72 23.57
CA ASP A 111 8.46 -13.42 24.09
C ASP A 111 7.61 -12.61 23.07
N VAL A 112 6.75 -13.31 22.32
CA VAL A 112 5.90 -12.70 21.29
C VAL A 112 4.54 -12.37 21.88
N THR A 113 4.03 -11.16 21.61
CA THR A 113 2.69 -10.76 22.05
C THR A 113 1.70 -10.90 20.91
N ILE A 114 0.68 -11.74 21.10
CA ILE A 114 -0.29 -12.14 20.08
C ILE A 114 -1.69 -11.66 20.46
N ASP A 115 -2.39 -11.05 19.50
CA ASP A 115 -3.83 -10.80 19.54
C ASP A 115 -4.55 -12.03 19.00
N VAL A 116 -5.13 -12.81 19.92
CA VAL A 116 -5.77 -14.08 19.59
C VAL A 116 -7.03 -13.87 18.73
N ALA A 117 -7.79 -12.81 19.00
CA ALA A 117 -9.03 -12.52 18.27
C ALA A 117 -8.80 -12.25 16.79
N ASN A 118 -7.70 -11.57 16.48
CA ASN A 118 -7.39 -11.11 15.13
C ASN A 118 -6.32 -11.97 14.43
N ASN A 119 -5.83 -13.03 15.09
CA ASN A 119 -4.78 -13.93 14.59
C ASN A 119 -3.56 -13.14 14.08
N GLN A 120 -3.03 -12.23 14.89
CA GLN A 120 -1.98 -11.29 14.50
C GLN A 120 -1.01 -10.97 15.64
N ASP A 121 0.18 -10.46 15.28
CA ASP A 121 1.06 -9.81 16.23
C ASP A 121 0.36 -8.58 16.82
N ALA A 122 0.34 -8.46 18.14
CA ALA A 122 -0.45 -7.45 18.83
C ALA A 122 0.11 -6.02 18.69
N SER A 123 1.41 -5.88 18.42
CA SER A 123 2.07 -4.56 18.27
C SER A 123 2.03 -4.08 16.83
N SER A 124 2.43 -4.95 15.89
CA SER A 124 2.55 -4.58 14.47
C SER A 124 1.24 -4.75 13.69
N GLY A 125 0.28 -5.53 14.19
CA GLY A 125 -0.92 -5.92 13.45
C GLY A 125 -0.65 -6.87 12.28
N SER A 126 0.57 -7.43 12.18
CA SER A 126 0.90 -8.40 11.13
C SER A 126 0.17 -9.71 11.36
N GLY A 127 -0.64 -10.13 10.38
CA GLY A 127 -1.40 -11.37 10.46
C GLY A 127 -0.51 -12.61 10.39
N TYR A 128 -0.92 -13.66 11.09
CA TYR A 128 -0.39 -15.01 10.96
C TYR A 128 -1.19 -15.83 9.95
N ILE A 129 -0.71 -17.01 9.60
CA ILE A 129 -1.45 -17.97 8.77
C ILE A 129 -2.74 -18.40 9.48
N ASP A 130 -3.76 -18.78 8.71
CA ASP A 130 -5.07 -19.15 9.24
C ASP A 130 -4.96 -20.31 10.24
N GLY A 131 -5.64 -20.17 11.38
CA GLY A 131 -5.65 -21.18 12.44
C GLY A 131 -4.44 -21.15 13.38
N PHE A 132 -3.46 -20.24 13.18
CA PHE A 132 -2.25 -20.20 14.01
C PHE A 132 -2.57 -20.01 15.50
N THR A 133 -3.57 -19.21 15.84
CA THR A 133 -3.96 -18.94 17.23
C THR A 133 -5.07 -19.83 17.77
N ASP A 134 -5.64 -20.73 16.97
CA ASP A 134 -6.83 -21.50 17.36
C ASP A 134 -6.63 -22.37 18.61
N GLY A 135 -5.46 -22.98 18.75
CA GLY A 135 -5.10 -23.80 19.92
C GLY A 135 -4.88 -23.01 21.21
N LEU A 136 -4.74 -21.67 21.11
CA LEU A 136 -4.52 -20.84 22.31
C LEU A 136 -5.80 -20.63 23.13
N VAL A 137 -6.98 -20.68 22.51
CA VAL A 137 -8.24 -20.43 23.23
C VAL A 137 -8.51 -21.56 24.23
N GLY A 138 -8.66 -21.20 25.50
CA GLY A 138 -8.82 -22.15 26.59
C GLY A 138 -7.52 -22.64 27.23
N ALA A 139 -6.37 -22.29 26.66
CA ALA A 139 -5.07 -22.62 27.23
C ALA A 139 -4.85 -21.89 28.56
N LYS A 140 -4.12 -22.55 29.48
CA LYS A 140 -3.78 -21.94 30.77
C LYS A 140 -2.36 -21.38 30.75
N VAL A 141 -2.17 -20.30 31.47
CA VAL A 141 -0.84 -19.71 31.69
C VAL A 141 0.11 -20.76 32.24
N GLY A 142 1.27 -20.90 31.60
CA GLY A 142 2.33 -21.84 31.94
C GLY A 142 2.18 -23.23 31.29
N GLU A 143 1.05 -23.54 30.67
CA GLU A 143 0.85 -24.81 29.95
C GLU A 143 1.27 -24.70 28.48
N ALA A 144 1.69 -25.83 27.91
CA ALA A 144 1.94 -25.96 26.48
C ALA A 144 0.64 -26.41 25.76
N VAL A 145 0.39 -25.86 24.57
CA VAL A 145 -0.74 -26.23 23.72
C VAL A 145 -0.33 -26.22 22.26
N ASP A 146 -1.00 -27.03 21.46
CA ASP A 146 -0.72 -27.18 20.04
C ASP A 146 -1.80 -26.50 19.18
N SER A 147 -1.37 -25.80 18.14
CA SER A 147 -2.22 -25.41 16.99
C SER A 147 -1.75 -26.17 15.75
N LYS A 148 -2.67 -26.87 15.10
CA LYS A 148 -2.42 -27.50 13.80
C LYS A 148 -2.90 -26.58 12.71
N VAL A 149 -2.03 -26.27 11.77
CA VAL A 149 -2.30 -25.36 10.66
C VAL A 149 -1.78 -25.93 9.36
N THR A 150 -2.38 -25.51 8.24
CA THR A 150 -1.89 -25.83 6.91
C THR A 150 -1.40 -24.54 6.25
N PHE A 151 -0.15 -24.54 5.82
CA PHE A 151 0.37 -23.40 5.05
C PHE A 151 -0.38 -23.27 3.72
N PRO A 152 -0.64 -22.06 3.23
CA PRO A 152 -1.22 -21.82 1.90
C PRO A 152 -0.40 -22.54 0.81
N ASP A 153 -1.07 -22.98 -0.27
CA ASP A 153 -0.40 -23.64 -1.40
C ASP A 153 0.61 -22.74 -2.12
N ASP A 154 0.41 -21.42 -2.04
CA ASP A 154 1.26 -20.38 -2.61
C ASP A 154 2.26 -19.79 -1.61
N TYR A 155 2.51 -20.45 -0.50
CA TYR A 155 3.46 -19.97 0.50
C TYR A 155 4.89 -19.92 -0.06
N GLN A 156 5.64 -18.87 0.28
CA GLN A 156 6.97 -18.59 -0.30
C GLN A 156 8.00 -19.70 -0.12
N SER A 157 7.90 -20.49 0.98
CA SER A 157 8.74 -21.67 1.16
C SER A 157 8.08 -22.89 0.51
N ALA A 158 8.68 -23.38 -0.57
CA ALA A 158 8.21 -24.59 -1.28
C ALA A 158 8.17 -25.85 -0.39
N GLU A 159 8.97 -25.91 0.70
CA GLU A 159 8.98 -27.02 1.65
C GLU A 159 7.80 -27.00 2.61
N LEU A 160 7.18 -25.81 2.78
CA LEU A 160 6.05 -25.59 3.68
C LEU A 160 4.73 -25.38 2.94
N ALA A 161 4.75 -24.96 1.66
CA ALA A 161 3.55 -24.73 0.86
C ALA A 161 2.64 -25.96 0.84
N GLY A 162 1.36 -25.77 1.21
CA GLY A 162 0.35 -26.83 1.32
C GLY A 162 0.58 -27.86 2.44
N GLN A 163 1.58 -27.65 3.30
CA GLN A 163 1.92 -28.63 4.35
C GLN A 163 1.19 -28.36 5.66
N GLU A 164 0.69 -29.42 6.28
CA GLU A 164 0.22 -29.38 7.67
C GLU A 164 1.42 -29.36 8.61
N VAL A 165 1.41 -28.43 9.56
CA VAL A 165 2.42 -28.30 10.62
C VAL A 165 1.73 -28.12 11.96
N THR A 166 2.48 -28.35 13.03
CA THR A 166 2.04 -28.09 14.40
C THR A 166 2.88 -26.99 15.01
N PHE A 167 2.24 -25.96 15.54
CA PHE A 167 2.87 -24.97 16.41
C PHE A 167 2.58 -25.31 17.86
N GLU A 168 3.62 -25.65 18.60
CA GLU A 168 3.56 -25.81 20.05
C GLU A 168 3.77 -24.43 20.69
N PHE A 169 2.77 -23.96 21.44
CA PHE A 169 2.80 -22.71 22.18
C PHE A 169 2.98 -22.96 23.67
N LYS A 170 3.78 -22.11 24.32
CA LYS A 170 3.80 -21.96 25.77
C LYS A 170 3.26 -20.58 26.12
N VAL A 171 2.15 -20.53 26.83
CA VAL A 171 1.55 -19.25 27.28
C VAL A 171 2.33 -18.75 28.49
N ASN A 172 3.09 -17.68 28.34
CA ASN A 172 3.87 -17.07 29.41
C ASN A 172 2.98 -16.28 30.37
N TYR A 173 2.10 -15.45 29.83
CA TYR A 173 1.07 -14.70 30.57
C TYR A 173 0.02 -14.12 29.61
N ILE A 174 -1.12 -13.73 30.20
CA ILE A 174 -2.14 -12.92 29.50
C ILE A 174 -1.77 -11.47 29.68
N CYS A 175 -1.97 -10.65 28.65
CA CYS A 175 -1.63 -9.24 28.61
C CYS A 175 -2.86 -8.36 28.73
N LYS A 176 -2.66 -7.18 29.27
CA LYS A 176 -3.54 -6.02 29.06
C LYS A 176 -2.77 -4.90 28.38
N LYS A 177 -3.46 -4.14 27.55
CA LYS A 177 -2.89 -2.96 26.91
C LYS A 177 -2.59 -1.88 27.94
N LEU A 178 -1.45 -1.23 27.82
CA LEU A 178 -1.20 0.06 28.43
C LEU A 178 -1.98 1.12 27.62
N THR A 179 -2.44 2.13 28.32
CA THR A 179 -3.12 3.30 27.77
C THR A 179 -2.38 4.57 28.17
N ALA A 180 -2.71 5.71 27.60
CA ALA A 180 -2.18 7.01 27.99
C ALA A 180 -2.34 7.26 29.51
N ASP A 181 -3.45 6.78 30.12
CA ASP A 181 -3.68 6.93 31.54
C ASP A 181 -2.78 6.00 32.41
N SER A 182 -2.43 4.81 31.93
CA SER A 182 -1.74 3.76 32.68
C SER A 182 -0.24 3.61 32.39
N VAL A 183 0.25 4.18 31.28
CA VAL A 183 1.66 4.15 30.90
C VAL A 183 2.51 4.96 31.90
N ASP A 184 3.73 4.53 32.15
CA ASP A 184 4.68 5.25 33.00
C ASP A 184 5.68 6.09 32.19
N ASP A 185 6.35 7.02 32.89
CA ASP A 185 7.30 7.94 32.26
C ASP A 185 8.55 7.20 31.71
N ASP A 186 8.94 6.07 32.27
CA ASP A 186 10.08 5.28 31.80
C ASP A 186 9.79 4.67 30.43
N PHE A 187 8.59 4.14 30.24
CA PHE A 187 8.14 3.65 28.94
C PHE A 187 8.10 4.79 27.89
N LEU A 188 7.53 5.95 28.26
CA LEU A 188 7.47 7.12 27.40
C LEU A 188 8.84 7.63 27.00
N LYS A 189 9.76 7.72 27.94
CA LYS A 189 11.13 8.14 27.69
C LYS A 189 11.88 7.19 26.77
N LYS A 190 11.73 5.88 27.01
CA LYS A 190 12.39 4.83 26.22
C LYS A 190 11.92 4.84 24.76
N ASN A 191 10.59 4.93 24.53
CA ASN A 191 10.01 4.69 23.21
C ASN A 191 9.74 5.97 22.42
N PHE A 192 9.45 7.08 23.09
CA PHE A 192 9.08 8.35 22.45
C PHE A 192 10.03 9.51 22.75
N HIS A 193 11.03 9.30 23.64
CA HIS A 193 12.00 10.31 24.04
C HIS A 193 11.37 11.56 24.68
N VAL A 194 10.28 11.36 25.43
CA VAL A 194 9.59 12.40 26.21
C VAL A 194 9.60 12.05 27.69
N ASP A 195 9.63 13.06 28.58
CA ASP A 195 9.87 12.88 30.01
C ASP A 195 8.58 12.86 30.86
N SER A 196 7.40 13.06 30.26
CA SER A 196 6.11 13.08 30.97
C SER A 196 4.94 12.79 30.07
N LYS A 197 3.79 12.47 30.68
CA LYS A 197 2.52 12.28 29.95
C LYS A 197 2.06 13.54 29.20
N ASP A 198 2.23 14.72 29.79
CA ASP A 198 1.88 15.98 29.11
C ASP A 198 2.73 16.18 27.86
N ALA A 199 4.05 15.95 27.96
CA ALA A 199 4.95 16.03 26.82
C ALA A 199 4.64 14.95 25.75
N PHE A 200 4.14 13.78 26.16
CA PHE A 200 3.69 12.73 25.25
C PHE A 200 2.40 13.14 24.53
N SER A 201 1.45 13.76 25.25
CA SER A 201 0.21 14.27 24.65
C SER A 201 0.50 15.35 23.59
N ASP A 202 1.39 16.28 23.89
CA ASP A 202 1.83 17.29 22.90
C ASP A 202 2.50 16.65 21.69
N TYR A 203 3.36 15.63 21.90
CA TYR A 203 3.99 14.86 20.84
C TYR A 203 2.95 14.14 19.96
N ALA A 204 2.01 13.42 20.58
CA ALA A 204 0.95 12.69 19.88
C ALA A 204 0.05 13.62 19.09
N LYS A 205 -0.37 14.75 19.69
CA LYS A 205 -1.17 15.77 19.03
C LYS A 205 -0.50 16.32 17.79
N LYS A 206 0.78 16.70 17.91
CA LYS A 206 1.54 17.22 16.76
C LYS A 206 1.64 16.17 15.64
N LYS A 207 1.90 14.90 15.99
CA LYS A 207 1.97 13.81 15.01
C LYS A 207 0.63 13.54 14.34
N LEU A 208 -0.45 13.56 15.09
CA LEU A 208 -1.80 13.41 14.57
C LEU A 208 -2.17 14.56 13.62
N GLU A 209 -1.84 15.81 13.98
CA GLU A 209 -2.05 16.98 13.11
C GLU A 209 -1.26 16.85 11.80
N GLU A 210 0.03 16.45 11.85
CA GLU A 210 0.85 16.20 10.66
C GLU A 210 0.25 15.11 9.75
N ASN A 211 -0.20 13.99 10.33
CA ASN A 211 -0.84 12.90 9.61
C ASN A 211 -2.17 13.33 8.99
N ASN A 212 -3.01 14.00 9.77
CA ASN A 212 -4.31 14.50 9.32
C ASN A 212 -4.19 15.49 8.16
N GLU A 213 -3.22 16.41 8.20
CA GLU A 213 -2.97 17.36 7.12
C GLU A 213 -2.50 16.65 5.84
N SER A 214 -1.60 15.66 5.97
CA SER A 214 -1.13 14.84 4.85
C SER A 214 -2.27 14.06 4.22
N GLU A 215 -3.11 13.43 5.04
CA GLU A 215 -4.26 12.64 4.59
C GLU A 215 -5.33 13.54 3.96
N LYS A 216 -5.66 14.68 4.58
CA LYS A 216 -6.58 15.67 4.03
C LYS A 216 -6.13 16.19 2.67
N THR A 217 -4.83 16.45 2.52
CA THR A 217 -4.24 16.86 1.24
C THR A 217 -4.41 15.74 0.19
N SER A 218 -4.11 14.51 0.56
CA SER A 218 -4.25 13.33 -0.34
C SER A 218 -5.70 13.13 -0.76
N ASP A 219 -6.64 13.14 0.19
CA ASP A 219 -8.08 12.95 -0.06
C ASP A 219 -8.65 14.09 -0.91
N THR A 220 -8.26 15.34 -0.64
CA THR A 220 -8.64 16.48 -1.44
C THR A 220 -8.18 16.34 -2.89
N ARG A 221 -6.90 15.96 -3.10
CA ARG A 221 -6.35 15.75 -4.45
C ARG A 221 -7.10 14.65 -5.19
N GLN A 222 -7.40 13.53 -4.52
CA GLN A 222 -8.16 12.43 -5.12
C GLN A 222 -9.57 12.85 -5.52
N LEU A 223 -10.30 13.50 -4.62
CA LEU A 223 -11.67 13.98 -4.88
C LEU A 223 -11.73 15.01 -6.02
N VAL A 224 -10.76 15.93 -6.09
CA VAL A 224 -10.68 16.92 -7.18
C VAL A 224 -10.36 16.21 -8.50
N MET A 225 -9.40 15.27 -8.50
CA MET A 225 -9.05 14.46 -9.67
C MET A 225 -10.28 13.70 -10.21
N ASP A 226 -11.03 13.04 -9.33
CA ASP A 226 -12.22 12.29 -9.70
C ASP A 226 -13.33 13.20 -10.25
N ALA A 227 -13.55 14.37 -9.63
CA ALA A 227 -14.51 15.35 -10.11
C ALA A 227 -14.14 15.91 -11.49
N VAL A 228 -12.87 16.21 -11.74
CA VAL A 228 -12.37 16.69 -13.03
C VAL A 228 -12.48 15.60 -14.11
N ASN A 229 -12.11 14.37 -13.78
CA ASN A 229 -12.25 13.21 -14.67
C ASN A 229 -13.73 12.99 -15.04
N LYS A 230 -14.63 13.00 -14.06
CA LYS A 230 -16.07 12.83 -14.27
C LYS A 230 -16.68 13.94 -15.15
N ASN A 231 -16.20 15.17 -15.01
CA ASN A 231 -16.69 16.32 -15.76
C ASN A 231 -16.16 16.35 -17.20
N SER A 232 -15.06 15.65 -17.49
CA SER A 232 -14.38 15.68 -18.78
C SER A 232 -14.66 14.39 -19.57
N LYS A 233 -14.40 14.40 -20.87
CA LYS A 233 -14.65 13.25 -21.74
C LYS A 233 -13.45 12.99 -22.64
N VAL A 234 -12.86 11.83 -22.54
CA VAL A 234 -11.92 11.29 -23.53
C VAL A 234 -12.73 10.72 -24.70
N LYS A 235 -12.47 11.20 -25.92
CA LYS A 235 -13.16 10.79 -27.15
C LYS A 235 -12.58 9.50 -27.72
N SER A 236 -11.25 9.37 -27.66
CA SER A 236 -10.47 8.21 -28.09
C SER A 236 -9.07 8.33 -27.50
N PHE A 237 -8.31 7.24 -27.57
CA PHE A 237 -6.91 7.25 -27.14
C PHE A 237 -5.98 7.43 -28.35
N PRO A 238 -4.85 8.15 -28.22
CA PRO A 238 -3.79 8.20 -29.22
C PRO A 238 -3.32 6.79 -29.59
N LYS A 239 -3.04 6.58 -30.89
CA LYS A 239 -2.59 5.27 -31.36
C LYS A 239 -1.30 4.85 -30.63
N GLY A 240 -1.26 3.62 -30.15
CA GLY A 240 -0.11 3.04 -29.45
C GLY A 240 -0.01 3.42 -27.95
N LEU A 241 -0.71 4.47 -27.47
CA LEU A 241 -0.52 4.97 -26.10
C LEU A 241 -0.91 3.93 -25.03
N ILE A 242 -2.04 3.26 -25.18
CA ILE A 242 -2.46 2.20 -24.24
C ILE A 242 -1.42 1.07 -24.21
N ALA A 243 -0.94 0.62 -25.38
CA ALA A 243 0.05 -0.44 -25.45
C ALA A 243 1.39 -0.03 -24.80
N GLU A 244 1.85 1.19 -25.03
CA GLU A 244 3.08 1.71 -24.38
C GLU A 244 2.91 1.79 -22.86
N ARG A 245 1.78 2.29 -22.37
CA ARG A 245 1.54 2.38 -20.91
C ARG A 245 1.38 1.01 -20.27
N THR A 246 0.81 0.03 -20.99
CA THR A 246 0.76 -1.38 -20.53
C THR A 246 2.17 -1.95 -20.38
N GLN A 247 3.05 -1.73 -21.38
CA GLN A 247 4.45 -2.17 -21.29
C GLN A 247 5.22 -1.48 -20.15
N ASN A 248 5.00 -0.19 -19.95
CA ASN A 248 5.62 0.53 -18.85
C ASN A 248 5.15 0.00 -17.48
N LEU A 249 3.85 -0.27 -17.32
CA LEU A 249 3.30 -0.87 -16.10
C LEU A 249 3.88 -2.26 -15.84
N LYS A 250 3.94 -3.12 -16.87
CA LYS A 250 4.57 -4.44 -16.80
C LYS A 250 6.02 -4.32 -16.32
N LYS A 251 6.79 -3.40 -16.92
CA LYS A 251 8.20 -3.20 -16.55
C LYS A 251 8.35 -2.72 -15.11
N GLN A 252 7.51 -1.80 -14.65
CA GLN A 252 7.50 -1.35 -13.26
C GLN A 252 7.19 -2.51 -12.31
N TYR A 253 6.18 -3.32 -12.62
CA TYR A 253 5.83 -4.50 -11.85
C TYR A 253 7.00 -5.49 -11.75
N MET A 254 7.65 -5.79 -12.86
CA MET A 254 8.82 -6.66 -12.90
C MET A 254 9.97 -6.10 -12.04
N THR A 255 10.26 -4.81 -12.16
CA THR A 255 11.32 -4.15 -11.38
C THR A 255 11.04 -4.19 -9.89
N GLN A 256 9.80 -3.92 -9.46
CA GLN A 256 9.39 -3.94 -8.06
C GLN A 256 9.49 -5.33 -7.43
N ASN A 257 9.29 -6.38 -8.22
CA ASN A 257 9.35 -7.76 -7.77
C ASN A 257 10.69 -8.45 -8.06
N GLY A 258 11.69 -7.72 -8.56
CA GLY A 258 13.00 -8.28 -8.88
C GLY A 258 13.00 -9.28 -10.04
N ILE A 259 11.98 -9.22 -10.93
CA ILE A 259 11.77 -10.16 -12.03
C ILE A 259 12.44 -9.62 -13.29
N THR A 260 13.26 -10.44 -13.96
CA THR A 260 13.84 -10.08 -15.26
C THR A 260 12.88 -10.41 -16.42
N GLN A 261 13.15 -9.85 -17.62
CA GLN A 261 12.33 -10.13 -18.80
C GLN A 261 12.30 -11.62 -19.15
N ASP A 262 13.41 -12.34 -18.95
CA ASP A 262 13.52 -13.77 -19.25
C ASP A 262 12.72 -14.62 -18.25
N GLN A 263 12.56 -14.14 -17.00
CA GLN A 263 11.81 -14.80 -15.94
C GLN A 263 10.30 -14.49 -16.00
N TRP A 264 9.88 -13.49 -16.79
CA TRP A 264 8.50 -13.01 -16.78
C TRP A 264 7.48 -14.09 -17.11
N LYS A 265 7.76 -14.89 -18.14
CA LYS A 265 6.85 -15.96 -18.57
C LYS A 265 6.69 -17.02 -17.48
N ASP A 266 7.79 -17.48 -16.91
CA ASP A 266 7.81 -18.50 -15.85
C ASP A 266 7.11 -17.99 -14.58
N PHE A 267 7.32 -16.72 -14.25
CA PHE A 267 6.63 -16.05 -13.15
C PHE A 267 5.11 -16.04 -13.35
N LEU A 268 4.63 -15.69 -14.54
CA LEU A 268 3.20 -15.71 -14.84
C LEU A 268 2.62 -17.13 -14.77
N GLU A 269 3.31 -18.12 -15.30
CA GLU A 269 2.90 -19.53 -15.26
C GLU A 269 2.83 -20.05 -13.82
N GLN A 270 3.80 -19.71 -12.96
CA GLN A 270 3.81 -20.04 -11.52
C GLN A 270 2.62 -19.40 -10.78
N ASN A 271 2.19 -18.21 -11.22
CA ASN A 271 1.02 -17.52 -10.66
C ASN A 271 -0.30 -17.88 -11.39
N GLY A 272 -0.34 -18.96 -12.15
CA GLY A 272 -1.55 -19.48 -12.80
C GLY A 272 -2.15 -18.54 -13.87
N THR A 273 -1.35 -17.64 -14.45
CA THR A 273 -1.79 -16.66 -15.44
C THR A 273 -0.93 -16.69 -16.70
N THR A 274 -1.30 -15.91 -17.71
CA THR A 274 -0.56 -15.75 -18.96
C THR A 274 -0.36 -14.27 -19.26
N GLU A 275 0.54 -13.91 -20.18
CA GLU A 275 0.75 -12.52 -20.57
C GLU A 275 -0.54 -11.89 -21.13
N GLU A 276 -1.33 -12.62 -21.92
CA GLU A 276 -2.61 -12.16 -22.43
C GLU A 276 -3.61 -11.84 -21.30
N LYS A 277 -3.71 -12.73 -20.30
CA LYS A 277 -4.58 -12.52 -19.14
C LYS A 277 -4.10 -11.36 -18.27
N PHE A 278 -2.80 -11.22 -18.09
CA PHE A 278 -2.21 -10.08 -17.39
C PHE A 278 -2.58 -8.77 -18.12
N ASP A 279 -2.36 -8.69 -19.42
CA ASP A 279 -2.70 -7.52 -20.23
C ASP A 279 -4.20 -7.19 -20.17
N GLU A 280 -5.08 -8.19 -20.17
CA GLU A 280 -6.53 -7.99 -20.00
C GLU A 280 -6.88 -7.45 -18.60
N GLN A 281 -6.25 -7.99 -17.54
CA GLN A 281 -6.48 -7.56 -16.15
C GLN A 281 -6.04 -6.10 -15.93
N VAL A 282 -4.89 -5.71 -16.48
CA VAL A 282 -4.37 -4.36 -16.32
C VAL A 282 -4.98 -3.34 -17.27
N LYS A 283 -5.61 -3.79 -18.35
CA LYS A 283 -6.14 -2.93 -19.41
C LYS A 283 -7.05 -1.82 -18.89
N LYS A 284 -8.02 -2.16 -18.05
CA LYS A 284 -8.95 -1.16 -17.49
C LYS A 284 -8.23 -0.12 -16.63
N THR A 285 -7.24 -0.56 -15.86
CA THR A 285 -6.41 0.33 -15.04
C THR A 285 -5.58 1.26 -15.93
N VAL A 286 -4.95 0.72 -16.95
CA VAL A 286 -4.18 1.52 -17.92
C VAL A 286 -5.09 2.53 -18.63
N GLU A 287 -6.28 2.14 -19.08
CA GLU A 287 -7.25 3.04 -19.72
C GLU A 287 -7.68 4.17 -18.76
N ASN A 288 -7.92 3.88 -17.48
CA ASN A 288 -8.24 4.88 -16.46
C ASN A 288 -7.06 5.84 -16.22
N ASN A 289 -5.84 5.31 -16.11
CA ASN A 289 -4.64 6.11 -15.92
C ASN A 289 -4.37 7.02 -17.12
N VAL A 290 -4.50 6.49 -18.34
CA VAL A 290 -4.34 7.27 -19.58
C VAL A 290 -5.46 8.29 -19.75
N THR A 291 -6.68 7.99 -19.31
CA THR A 291 -7.77 8.96 -19.26
C THR A 291 -7.38 10.16 -18.40
N THR A 292 -6.91 9.93 -17.19
CA THR A 292 -6.43 10.99 -16.29
C THR A 292 -5.24 11.72 -16.89
N GLU A 293 -4.25 11.00 -17.41
CA GLU A 293 -3.07 11.57 -18.10
C GLU A 293 -3.48 12.54 -19.21
N LEU A 294 -4.39 12.14 -20.11
CA LEU A 294 -4.83 12.97 -21.22
C LEU A 294 -5.61 14.21 -20.75
N ILE A 295 -6.51 14.05 -19.77
CA ILE A 295 -7.32 15.17 -19.25
C ILE A 295 -6.42 16.23 -18.60
N PHE A 296 -5.51 15.81 -17.71
CA PHE A 296 -4.63 16.77 -17.03
C PHE A 296 -3.52 17.32 -17.93
N THR A 297 -3.07 16.56 -18.95
CA THR A 297 -2.20 17.11 -20.00
C THR A 297 -2.93 18.18 -20.81
N ALA A 298 -4.19 17.95 -21.20
CA ALA A 298 -4.99 18.95 -21.91
C ALA A 298 -5.26 20.21 -21.04
N ILE A 299 -5.44 20.06 -19.73
CA ILE A 299 -5.51 21.19 -18.79
C ILE A 299 -4.18 21.95 -18.73
N ALA A 300 -3.05 21.21 -18.60
CA ALA A 300 -1.73 21.81 -18.57
C ALA A 300 -1.43 22.63 -19.84
N ASP A 301 -1.83 22.11 -21.00
CA ASP A 301 -1.69 22.83 -22.28
C ASP A 301 -2.56 24.09 -22.33
N LYS A 302 -3.83 23.99 -21.91
CA LYS A 302 -4.78 25.10 -21.91
C LYS A 302 -4.40 26.21 -20.94
N GLU A 303 -3.87 25.86 -19.77
CA GLU A 303 -3.42 26.82 -18.74
C GLU A 303 -1.95 27.23 -18.92
N ASN A 304 -1.29 26.77 -19.99
CA ASN A 304 0.12 27.05 -20.28
C ASN A 304 1.06 26.67 -19.11
N ILE A 305 0.73 25.58 -18.40
CA ILE A 305 1.55 25.05 -17.31
C ILE A 305 2.79 24.41 -17.93
N LYS A 306 3.95 24.98 -17.66
CA LYS A 306 5.24 24.46 -18.11
C LYS A 306 5.96 23.78 -16.96
N PRO A 307 6.72 22.70 -17.21
CA PRO A 307 7.59 22.16 -16.20
C PRO A 307 8.69 23.18 -15.90
N ASP A 308 8.83 23.59 -14.64
CA ASP A 308 10.02 24.32 -14.22
C ASP A 308 11.16 23.34 -13.95
N GLU A 309 12.37 23.73 -14.32
CA GLU A 309 13.53 22.83 -14.28
C GLU A 309 13.92 22.46 -12.84
N SER A 310 13.83 23.40 -11.90
CA SER A 310 14.20 23.19 -10.51
C SER A 310 13.20 22.27 -9.79
N GLY A 311 11.89 22.49 -10.02
CA GLY A 311 10.83 21.64 -9.47
C GLY A 311 10.86 20.23 -10.05
N PHE A 312 11.15 20.07 -11.34
CA PHE A 312 11.33 18.76 -11.94
C PHE A 312 12.54 18.03 -11.34
N LYS A 313 13.66 18.70 -11.13
CA LYS A 313 14.85 18.13 -10.48
C LYS A 313 14.53 17.64 -9.06
N SER A 314 13.80 18.43 -8.27
CA SER A 314 13.35 18.04 -6.93
C SER A 314 12.39 16.84 -6.97
N TYR A 315 11.47 16.81 -7.92
CA TYR A 315 10.58 15.68 -8.16
C TYR A 315 11.35 14.38 -8.46
N VAL A 316 12.35 14.45 -9.35
CA VAL A 316 13.22 13.31 -9.69
C VAL A 316 14.03 12.85 -8.48
N SER A 317 14.59 13.78 -7.69
CA SER A 317 15.34 13.47 -6.46
C SER A 317 14.47 12.71 -5.44
N ASN A 318 13.22 13.12 -5.25
CA ASN A 318 12.28 12.44 -4.37
C ASN A 318 11.94 11.03 -4.88
N LEU A 319 11.75 10.87 -6.20
CA LEU A 319 11.53 9.55 -6.80
C LEU A 319 12.74 8.62 -6.62
N MET A 320 13.96 9.15 -6.81
CA MET A 320 15.20 8.39 -6.58
C MET A 320 15.27 7.88 -5.14
N SER A 321 15.01 8.74 -4.17
CA SER A 321 15.00 8.38 -2.74
C SER A 321 13.99 7.29 -2.44
N SER A 322 12.77 7.41 -2.98
CA SER A 322 11.69 6.44 -2.76
C SER A 322 11.93 5.09 -3.46
N ALA A 323 12.61 5.10 -4.62
CA ALA A 323 12.89 3.91 -5.41
C ALA A 323 14.24 3.26 -5.07
N GLY A 324 15.00 3.82 -4.13
CA GLY A 324 16.37 3.37 -3.82
C GLY A 324 17.32 3.46 -5.02
N SER A 325 17.05 4.36 -5.98
CA SER A 325 17.84 4.48 -7.20
C SER A 325 19.09 5.31 -6.95
N SER A 326 20.26 4.83 -7.42
CA SER A 326 21.55 5.49 -7.21
C SER A 326 21.84 6.61 -8.20
N ASP A 327 21.16 6.63 -9.35
CA ASP A 327 21.36 7.64 -10.40
C ASP A 327 20.12 7.88 -11.25
N GLU A 328 20.01 9.08 -11.86
CA GLU A 328 18.87 9.49 -12.68
C GLU A 328 18.64 8.59 -13.90
N ASN A 329 19.69 8.12 -14.56
CA ASN A 329 19.56 7.31 -15.77
C ASN A 329 18.94 5.94 -15.45
N SER A 330 19.32 5.35 -14.33
CA SER A 330 18.74 4.11 -13.81
C SER A 330 17.26 4.31 -13.46
N LEU A 331 16.92 5.41 -12.79
CA LEU A 331 15.52 5.77 -12.54
C LEU A 331 14.75 5.94 -13.86
N TYR A 332 15.25 6.74 -14.80
CA TYR A 332 14.55 7.00 -16.08
C TYR A 332 14.29 5.73 -16.86
N LYS A 333 15.23 4.79 -16.88
CA LYS A 333 15.05 3.49 -17.54
C LYS A 333 13.91 2.64 -16.95
N GLN A 334 13.49 2.88 -15.72
CA GLN A 334 12.32 2.19 -15.13
C GLN A 334 11.01 2.69 -15.74
N TYR A 335 10.97 3.92 -16.27
CA TYR A 335 9.78 4.59 -16.80
C TYR A 335 9.71 4.67 -18.32
N GLY A 336 10.64 4.07 -19.05
CA GLY A 336 10.65 4.08 -20.50
C GLY A 336 11.54 3.00 -21.10
N THR A 337 11.55 2.89 -22.43
CA THR A 337 12.42 1.97 -23.18
C THR A 337 13.89 2.41 -23.18
N SER A 338 14.13 3.68 -22.87
CA SER A 338 15.46 4.30 -22.72
C SER A 338 15.42 5.36 -21.62
N ALA A 339 16.59 5.81 -21.15
CA ALA A 339 16.65 6.93 -20.20
C ALA A 339 16.02 8.21 -20.77
N SER A 340 16.20 8.48 -22.06
CA SER A 340 15.59 9.64 -22.71
C SER A 340 14.06 9.56 -22.72
N SER A 341 13.48 8.44 -23.14
CA SER A 341 12.01 8.26 -23.17
C SER A 341 11.42 8.28 -21.77
N GLY A 342 12.09 7.68 -20.78
CA GLY A 342 11.66 7.72 -19.38
C GLY A 342 11.70 9.12 -18.79
N LYS A 343 12.74 9.91 -19.09
CA LYS A 343 12.80 11.32 -18.68
C LYS A 343 11.65 12.12 -19.26
N THR A 344 11.36 11.96 -20.57
CA THR A 344 10.23 12.62 -21.23
C THR A 344 8.90 12.24 -20.58
N TYR A 345 8.72 10.95 -20.28
CA TYR A 345 7.52 10.48 -19.56
C TYR A 345 7.39 11.10 -18.18
N LEU A 346 8.46 11.12 -17.37
CA LEU A 346 8.42 11.75 -16.05
C LEU A 346 8.21 13.27 -16.10
N GLN A 347 8.71 13.96 -17.13
CA GLN A 347 8.42 15.37 -17.36
C GLN A 347 6.93 15.59 -17.65
N MET A 348 6.31 14.70 -18.42
CA MET A 348 4.87 14.75 -18.69
C MET A 348 4.09 14.48 -17.40
N ILE A 349 4.43 13.46 -16.60
CA ILE A 349 3.78 13.16 -15.31
C ILE A 349 3.93 14.33 -14.33
N TYR A 350 5.11 14.97 -14.28
CA TYR A 350 5.32 16.16 -13.47
C TYR A 350 4.36 17.30 -13.88
N ARG A 351 4.16 17.54 -15.19
CA ARG A 351 3.18 18.53 -15.68
C ARG A 351 1.75 18.15 -15.32
N VAL A 352 1.38 16.87 -15.42
CA VAL A 352 0.07 16.35 -14.99
C VAL A 352 -0.18 16.63 -13.52
N ASN A 353 0.83 16.38 -12.66
CA ASN A 353 0.76 16.69 -11.23
C ASN A 353 0.58 18.20 -10.99
N LYS A 354 1.28 19.05 -11.72
CA LYS A 354 1.12 20.52 -11.63
C LYS A 354 -0.27 20.98 -12.10
N ALA A 355 -0.83 20.34 -13.11
CA ALA A 355 -2.20 20.63 -13.54
C ALA A 355 -3.24 20.18 -12.50
N LEU A 356 -3.01 19.08 -11.81
CA LEU A 356 -3.85 18.67 -10.70
C LEU A 356 -3.73 19.63 -9.52
N GLU A 357 -2.52 20.05 -9.13
CA GLU A 357 -2.30 21.10 -8.12
C GLU A 357 -3.08 22.37 -8.46
N PHE A 358 -2.97 22.82 -9.70
CA PHE A 358 -3.75 23.97 -10.18
C PHE A 358 -5.27 23.77 -10.02
N CYS A 359 -5.79 22.57 -10.31
CA CYS A 359 -7.22 22.29 -10.11
C CYS A 359 -7.60 22.27 -8.61
N VAL A 360 -6.73 21.74 -7.75
CA VAL A 360 -6.90 21.72 -6.29
C VAL A 360 -6.94 23.16 -5.73
N ASP A 361 -5.97 23.99 -6.12
CA ASP A 361 -5.89 25.40 -5.68
C ASP A 361 -7.12 26.23 -6.09
N ASN A 362 -7.80 25.82 -7.17
CA ASN A 362 -9.02 26.45 -7.65
C ASN A 362 -10.29 25.73 -7.22
N ALA A 363 -10.22 24.68 -6.40
CA ALA A 363 -11.38 23.93 -5.94
C ALA A 363 -12.05 24.60 -4.72
N THR A 364 -13.32 24.29 -4.51
CA THR A 364 -14.04 24.59 -3.26
C THR A 364 -14.12 23.30 -2.45
N VAL A 365 -13.38 23.23 -1.37
CA VAL A 365 -13.38 22.09 -0.46
C VAL A 365 -14.34 22.37 0.69
N LYS A 366 -15.29 21.44 0.91
CA LYS A 366 -16.19 21.45 2.07
C LYS A 366 -15.76 20.35 3.03
N GLU A 367 -15.72 20.65 4.30
CA GLU A 367 -15.55 19.68 5.38
C GLU A 367 -16.91 19.36 6.00
N LYS A 368 -17.09 18.10 6.37
CA LYS A 368 -18.32 17.66 7.03
C LYS A 368 -18.29 17.99 8.51
#